data_ebcff0d21b8ea55ffb32501ccab19291
#
_entry.id   ebcff0d21b8ea55ffb32501ccab19291
#
_cell.length_a   1.000
_cell.length_b   1.000
_cell.length_c   1.000
_cell.angle_alpha   90.00
_cell.angle_beta   90.00
_cell.angle_gamma   90.00
#
_symmetry.space_group_name_H-M   'P 1'
#
loop_
_entity.id
_entity.type
_entity.pdbx_description
1 polymer ?
#
loop_
_entity_poly.entity_id
_entity_poly.type
_entity_poly.pdbx_seq_one_letter_code
_entity_poly.pdbx_strand_id
1 'polypeptide(L)'
;MRYILKRLLTTIPIIIGVSFLLYVMLNIVPGDPVALMMGEHINPDTIERVRARMNLDDPLMIRFVKYLLDALHGDFGYSYKLKREVSTLIWQAFPNTLILAVSGALVSWIIGIPAGIISAVKKNTWIDYAVMTFALIGVSMPVFWAGLLGQYFFGLKLQWLPISGFDGLNIKYIIMPAVVLGWSAAATIARLTRSSLLEVMSSDYIRTAREKGLLRHQVVVGHALKNAFLPVITVMTIQVASLLSGAVITETIFGIPGIGRIAVSAIQTRDMPLLQGSVMFATVLIILGNLLADILYGFIDPRIKYH
;
A
#
# COMPACT_ATOMS: atom_id res chain seq x y z
N MET A 1 11.12 -22.42 -10.82
CA MET A 1 11.92 -21.49 -11.66
C MET A 1 11.15 -20.95 -12.87
N ARG A 2 10.53 -21.78 -13.71
CA ARG A 2 9.78 -21.35 -14.91
C ARG A 2 8.63 -20.35 -14.59
N TYR A 3 7.89 -20.58 -13.52
CA TYR A 3 6.82 -19.68 -13.06
C TYR A 3 7.34 -18.28 -12.70
N ILE A 4 8.42 -18.20 -11.90
CA ILE A 4 9.03 -16.93 -11.48
C ILE A 4 9.55 -16.16 -12.69
N LEU A 5 10.24 -16.85 -13.62
CA LEU A 5 10.75 -16.22 -14.83
C LEU A 5 9.62 -15.69 -15.71
N LYS A 6 8.53 -16.46 -15.88
CA LYS A 6 7.34 -16.02 -16.63
C LYS A 6 6.72 -14.76 -15.98
N ARG A 7 6.59 -14.73 -14.64
CA ARG A 7 6.07 -13.57 -13.92
C ARG A 7 6.96 -12.33 -14.07
N LEU A 8 8.27 -12.49 -13.94
CA LEU A 8 9.23 -11.41 -14.19
C LEU A 8 9.10 -10.85 -15.61
N LEU A 9 9.07 -11.72 -16.63
CA LEU A 9 8.94 -11.30 -18.02
C LEU A 9 7.60 -10.62 -18.31
N THR A 10 6.49 -11.04 -17.70
CA THR A 10 5.18 -10.39 -17.86
C THR A 10 5.07 -9.07 -17.09
N THR A 11 5.85 -8.88 -16.04
CA THR A 11 5.85 -7.64 -15.24
C THR A 11 6.48 -6.47 -15.99
N ILE A 12 7.52 -6.72 -16.80
CA ILE A 12 8.21 -5.67 -17.58
C ILE A 12 7.24 -4.89 -18.50
N PRO A 13 6.49 -5.56 -19.43
CA PRO A 13 5.55 -4.84 -20.27
C PRO A 13 4.42 -4.14 -19.47
N ILE A 14 4.03 -4.67 -18.31
CA ILE A 14 3.06 -4.02 -17.42
C ILE A 14 3.65 -2.71 -16.86
N ILE A 15 4.87 -2.74 -16.36
CA ILE A 15 5.56 -1.53 -15.87
C ILE A 15 5.63 -0.48 -16.99
N ILE A 16 6.09 -0.86 -18.17
CA ILE A 16 6.22 0.06 -19.30
C ILE A 16 4.85 0.62 -19.71
N GLY A 17 3.84 -0.24 -19.85
CA GLY A 17 2.50 0.17 -20.30
C GLY A 17 1.82 1.09 -19.29
N VAL A 18 1.86 0.76 -18.00
CA VAL A 18 1.27 1.63 -16.95
C VAL A 18 2.06 2.93 -16.82
N SER A 19 3.39 2.86 -16.89
CA SER A 19 4.25 4.05 -16.87
C SER A 19 3.96 4.98 -18.06
N PHE A 20 3.75 4.42 -19.25
CA PHE A 20 3.37 5.18 -20.43
C PHE A 20 2.01 5.86 -20.27
N LEU A 21 1.00 5.14 -19.82
CA LEU A 21 -0.33 5.70 -19.58
C LEU A 21 -0.29 6.86 -18.58
N LEU A 22 0.40 6.67 -17.46
CA LEU A 22 0.57 7.73 -16.44
C LEU A 22 1.34 8.94 -17.03
N TYR A 23 2.42 8.68 -17.78
CA TYR A 23 3.18 9.74 -18.42
C TYR A 23 2.30 10.56 -19.35
N VAL A 24 1.52 9.89 -20.21
CA VAL A 24 0.58 10.54 -21.13
C VAL A 24 -0.46 11.34 -20.35
N MET A 25 -1.10 10.75 -19.34
CA MET A 25 -2.11 11.44 -18.52
C MET A 25 -1.58 12.72 -17.87
N LEU A 26 -0.38 12.70 -17.33
CA LEU A 26 0.25 13.86 -16.69
C LEU A 26 0.68 14.93 -17.69
N ASN A 27 1.01 14.55 -18.91
CA ASN A 27 1.49 15.49 -19.96
C ASN A 27 0.39 16.00 -20.91
N ILE A 28 -0.84 15.44 -20.86
CA ILE A 28 -2.01 15.94 -21.64
C ILE A 28 -2.69 17.12 -20.92
N VAL A 29 -2.43 17.33 -19.64
CA VAL A 29 -3.04 18.45 -18.89
C VAL A 29 -2.74 19.77 -19.62
N PRO A 30 -3.78 20.54 -20.00
CA PRO A 30 -3.56 21.77 -20.76
C PRO A 30 -2.83 22.82 -19.92
N GLY A 31 -1.84 23.47 -20.54
CA GLY A 31 -0.99 24.50 -19.96
C GLY A 31 0.50 24.25 -20.21
N ASP A 32 1.28 25.32 -20.30
CA ASP A 32 2.75 25.20 -20.36
C ASP A 32 3.26 24.81 -18.95
N PRO A 33 3.79 23.58 -18.77
CA PRO A 33 4.26 23.13 -17.46
C PRO A 33 5.33 24.06 -16.88
N VAL A 34 6.15 24.70 -17.70
CA VAL A 34 7.19 25.63 -17.23
C VAL A 34 6.57 26.89 -16.67
N ALA A 35 5.59 27.48 -17.40
CA ALA A 35 4.88 28.66 -16.93
C ALA A 35 4.11 28.40 -15.63
N LEU A 36 3.47 27.21 -15.51
CA LEU A 36 2.75 26.79 -14.30
C LEU A 36 3.68 26.59 -13.10
N MET A 37 4.88 26.06 -13.31
CA MET A 37 5.85 25.80 -12.23
C MET A 37 6.54 27.06 -11.75
N MET A 38 6.83 27.98 -12.64
CA MET A 38 7.71 29.10 -12.36
C MET A 38 7.00 30.45 -12.11
N GLY A 39 5.72 30.62 -12.52
CA GLY A 39 4.93 31.84 -12.30
C GLY A 39 5.22 32.93 -13.34
N GLU A 40 4.64 34.14 -13.15
CA GLU A 40 4.59 35.20 -14.19
C GLU A 40 5.86 36.08 -14.35
N HIS A 41 6.86 35.93 -13.46
CA HIS A 41 8.00 36.87 -13.39
C HIS A 41 9.34 36.15 -13.60
N ILE A 42 9.55 35.50 -14.77
CA ILE A 42 10.78 34.76 -15.02
C ILE A 42 11.46 35.21 -16.30
N ASN A 43 12.80 35.27 -16.21
CA ASN A 43 13.66 35.55 -17.36
C ASN A 43 13.41 34.51 -18.47
N PRO A 44 13.11 34.96 -19.73
CA PRO A 44 12.90 34.09 -20.88
C PRO A 44 14.00 33.03 -21.06
N ASP A 45 15.25 33.38 -20.81
CA ASP A 45 16.40 32.46 -20.90
C ASP A 45 16.30 31.26 -19.90
N THR A 46 15.64 31.50 -18.77
CA THR A 46 15.43 30.44 -17.77
C THR A 46 14.31 29.48 -18.19
N ILE A 47 13.25 30.02 -18.81
CA ILE A 47 12.17 29.23 -19.37
C ILE A 47 12.71 28.31 -20.47
N GLU A 48 13.51 28.83 -21.38
CA GLU A 48 14.09 28.09 -22.50
C GLU A 48 15.01 26.95 -21.99
N ARG A 49 15.87 27.23 -21.01
CA ARG A 49 16.72 26.22 -20.37
C ARG A 49 15.92 25.10 -19.68
N VAL A 50 14.82 25.44 -19.00
CA VAL A 50 13.96 24.46 -18.35
C VAL A 50 13.21 23.64 -19.40
N ARG A 51 12.69 24.25 -20.47
CA ARG A 51 12.05 23.53 -21.58
C ARG A 51 13.00 22.54 -22.23
N ALA A 52 14.23 22.98 -22.53
CA ALA A 52 15.26 22.10 -23.09
C ALA A 52 15.60 20.93 -22.13
N ARG A 53 15.76 21.19 -20.84
CA ARG A 53 16.04 20.13 -19.83
C ARG A 53 14.88 19.14 -19.67
N MET A 54 13.64 19.59 -19.84
CA MET A 54 12.46 18.73 -19.79
C MET A 54 12.13 18.10 -21.15
N ASN A 55 12.92 18.34 -22.18
CA ASN A 55 12.72 17.89 -23.55
C ASN A 55 11.31 18.22 -24.10
N LEU A 56 10.73 19.38 -23.73
CA LEU A 56 9.33 19.70 -24.04
C LEU A 56 9.06 19.88 -25.54
N ASP A 57 10.08 20.18 -26.34
CA ASP A 57 9.98 20.36 -27.79
C ASP A 57 10.01 19.01 -28.55
N ASP A 58 10.35 17.92 -27.88
CA ASP A 58 10.34 16.59 -28.48
C ASP A 58 8.91 16.01 -28.54
N PRO A 59 8.62 15.14 -29.54
CA PRO A 59 7.39 14.35 -29.55
C PRO A 59 7.20 13.55 -28.27
N LEU A 60 5.96 13.42 -27.80
CA LEU A 60 5.61 12.79 -26.51
C LEU A 60 6.23 11.39 -26.31
N MET A 61 6.29 10.59 -27.37
CA MET A 61 6.89 9.25 -27.31
C MET A 61 8.40 9.30 -27.05
N ILE A 62 9.12 10.24 -27.68
CA ILE A 62 10.56 10.42 -27.50
C ILE A 62 10.83 10.91 -26.07
N ARG A 63 10.02 11.83 -25.56
CA ARG A 63 10.09 12.34 -24.19
C ARG A 63 9.87 11.20 -23.18
N PHE A 64 8.88 10.34 -23.41
CA PHE A 64 8.63 9.19 -22.56
C PHE A 64 9.82 8.23 -22.52
N VAL A 65 10.40 7.88 -23.67
CA VAL A 65 11.55 6.97 -23.74
C VAL A 65 12.76 7.58 -23.02
N LYS A 66 13.06 8.87 -23.22
CA LYS A 66 14.12 9.56 -22.50
C LYS A 66 13.89 9.53 -20.99
N TYR A 67 12.68 9.91 -20.55
CA TYR A 67 12.30 9.88 -19.14
C TYR A 67 12.44 8.47 -18.54
N LEU A 68 12.04 7.41 -19.27
CA LEU A 68 12.16 6.05 -18.79
C LEU A 68 13.63 5.63 -18.64
N LEU A 69 14.49 6.02 -19.58
CA LEU A 69 15.93 5.77 -19.50
C LEU A 69 16.58 6.51 -18.34
N ASP A 70 16.23 7.79 -18.15
CA ASP A 70 16.71 8.59 -17.01
C ASP A 70 16.26 7.98 -15.67
N ALA A 71 14.99 7.58 -15.57
CA ALA A 71 14.43 6.93 -14.39
C ALA A 71 15.11 5.58 -14.05
N LEU A 72 15.52 4.79 -15.07
CA LEU A 72 16.31 3.57 -14.86
C LEU A 72 17.70 3.84 -14.27
N HIS A 73 18.25 5.04 -14.51
CA HIS A 73 19.50 5.49 -13.88
C HIS A 73 19.28 6.20 -12.54
N GLY A 74 18.00 6.28 -12.08
CA GLY A 74 17.64 6.92 -10.82
C GLY A 74 17.43 8.43 -10.91
N ASP A 75 17.43 9.01 -12.11
CA ASP A 75 17.10 10.41 -12.34
C ASP A 75 15.60 10.56 -12.67
N PHE A 76 14.85 11.11 -11.72
CA PHE A 76 13.43 11.43 -11.84
C PHE A 76 13.18 12.92 -12.17
N GLY A 77 14.25 13.66 -12.49
CA GLY A 77 14.22 15.09 -12.78
C GLY A 77 14.46 15.97 -11.55
N TYR A 78 14.23 17.27 -11.74
CA TYR A 78 14.52 18.31 -10.76
C TYR A 78 13.26 19.08 -10.37
N SER A 79 12.99 19.17 -9.07
CA SER A 79 11.93 20.02 -8.53
C SER A 79 12.38 21.49 -8.49
N TYR A 80 11.83 22.30 -9.36
CA TYR A 80 12.14 23.74 -9.40
C TYR A 80 11.51 24.51 -8.23
N LYS A 81 10.42 23.99 -7.65
CA LYS A 81 9.77 24.57 -6.46
C LYS A 81 10.59 24.35 -5.19
N LEU A 82 11.07 23.13 -5.00
CA LEU A 82 11.86 22.74 -3.81
C LEU A 82 13.37 22.92 -4.02
N LYS A 83 13.80 23.24 -5.27
CA LYS A 83 15.23 23.40 -5.65
C LYS A 83 16.08 22.19 -5.28
N ARG A 84 15.56 20.99 -5.55
CA ARG A 84 16.21 19.71 -5.20
C ARG A 84 15.92 18.66 -6.27
N GLU A 85 16.80 17.65 -6.36
CA GLU A 85 16.57 16.47 -7.18
C GLU A 85 15.38 15.66 -6.66
N VAL A 86 14.50 15.24 -7.58
CA VAL A 86 13.30 14.47 -7.24
C VAL A 86 13.66 13.13 -6.61
N SER A 87 14.70 12.46 -7.12
CA SER A 87 15.24 11.22 -6.57
C SER A 87 15.59 11.35 -5.09
N THR A 88 16.27 12.44 -4.70
CA THR A 88 16.59 12.70 -3.29
C THR A 88 15.35 12.81 -2.42
N LEU A 89 14.30 13.52 -2.90
CA LEU A 89 13.03 13.68 -2.18
C LEU A 89 12.31 12.34 -2.03
N ILE A 90 12.28 11.53 -3.08
CA ILE A 90 11.68 10.20 -3.07
C ILE A 90 12.38 9.28 -2.07
N TRP A 91 13.73 9.20 -2.11
CA TRP A 91 14.49 8.34 -1.21
C TRP A 91 14.40 8.77 0.26
N GLN A 92 14.18 10.05 0.54
CA GLN A 92 13.91 10.53 1.89
C GLN A 92 12.49 10.19 2.37
N ALA A 93 11.51 10.15 1.47
CA ALA A 93 10.12 9.87 1.80
C ALA A 93 9.80 8.36 1.85
N PHE A 94 10.47 7.55 1.04
CA PHE A 94 10.20 6.11 0.90
C PHE A 94 10.26 5.33 2.21
N PRO A 95 11.26 5.50 3.09
CA PRO A 95 11.31 4.78 4.37
C PRO A 95 10.07 5.05 5.23
N ASN A 96 9.53 6.26 5.21
CA ASN A 96 8.36 6.64 6.01
C ASN A 96 7.08 5.93 5.51
N THR A 97 6.90 5.89 4.19
CA THR A 97 5.82 5.10 3.56
C THR A 97 5.96 3.61 3.90
N LEU A 98 7.18 3.06 3.83
CA LEU A 98 7.44 1.66 4.13
C LEU A 98 7.16 1.34 5.61
N ILE A 99 7.61 2.17 6.54
CA ILE A 99 7.32 2.02 7.98
C ILE A 99 5.82 2.02 8.21
N LEU A 100 5.08 2.94 7.61
CA LEU A 100 3.63 3.02 7.75
C LEU A 100 2.94 1.78 7.17
N ALA A 101 3.31 1.35 5.96
CA ALA A 101 2.71 0.19 5.31
C ALA A 101 2.97 -1.10 6.10
N VAL A 102 4.21 -1.34 6.55
CA VAL A 102 4.57 -2.49 7.37
C VAL A 102 3.83 -2.46 8.71
N SER A 103 3.78 -1.30 9.38
CA SER A 103 3.06 -1.15 10.64
C SER A 103 1.57 -1.40 10.48
N GLY A 104 0.94 -0.88 9.42
CA GLY A 104 -0.46 -1.15 9.08
C GLY A 104 -0.72 -2.63 8.79
N ALA A 105 0.18 -3.30 8.07
CA ALA A 105 0.10 -4.73 7.82
C ALA A 105 0.17 -5.53 9.14
N LEU A 106 1.15 -5.22 10.00
CA LEU A 106 1.28 -5.89 11.31
C LEU A 106 0.04 -5.70 12.17
N VAL A 107 -0.51 -4.47 12.25
CA VAL A 107 -1.76 -4.21 12.97
C VAL A 107 -2.91 -5.04 12.39
N SER A 108 -3.02 -5.12 11.06
CA SER A 108 -4.07 -5.89 10.41
C SER A 108 -3.99 -7.39 10.73
N TRP A 109 -2.78 -7.94 10.81
CA TRP A 109 -2.56 -9.36 11.14
C TRP A 109 -2.77 -9.66 12.62
N ILE A 110 -2.24 -8.81 13.49
CA ILE A 110 -2.36 -8.97 14.96
C ILE A 110 -3.82 -8.88 15.42
N ILE A 111 -4.63 -8.04 14.77
CA ILE A 111 -6.05 -7.87 15.09
C ILE A 111 -6.90 -8.88 14.29
N GLY A 112 -6.70 -8.97 12.98
CA GLY A 112 -7.59 -9.71 12.09
C GLY A 112 -7.54 -11.23 12.29
N ILE A 113 -6.34 -11.80 12.46
CA ILE A 113 -6.19 -13.24 12.61
C ILE A 113 -6.86 -13.74 13.89
N PRO A 114 -6.54 -13.21 15.10
CA PRO A 114 -7.19 -13.64 16.32
C PRO A 114 -8.71 -13.40 16.31
N ALA A 115 -9.16 -12.25 15.78
CA ALA A 115 -10.57 -11.96 15.66
C ALA A 115 -11.30 -12.99 14.80
N GLY A 116 -10.75 -13.38 13.64
CA GLY A 116 -11.31 -14.42 12.78
C GLY A 116 -11.35 -15.80 13.46
N ILE A 117 -10.27 -16.18 14.16
CA ILE A 117 -10.21 -17.46 14.90
C ILE A 117 -11.25 -17.49 16.01
N ILE A 118 -11.32 -16.43 16.82
CA ILE A 118 -12.31 -16.34 17.95
C ILE A 118 -13.73 -16.44 17.41
N SER A 119 -14.02 -15.70 16.34
CA SER A 119 -15.33 -15.72 15.68
C SER A 119 -15.69 -17.11 15.14
N ALA A 120 -14.77 -17.81 14.48
CA ALA A 120 -14.99 -19.18 13.99
C ALA A 120 -15.20 -20.19 15.11
N VAL A 121 -14.37 -20.13 16.17
CA VAL A 121 -14.48 -21.02 17.33
C VAL A 121 -15.78 -20.80 18.12
N LYS A 122 -16.24 -19.55 18.18
CA LYS A 122 -17.49 -19.14 18.85
C LYS A 122 -18.63 -18.93 17.86
N LYS A 123 -18.67 -19.68 16.76
CA LYS A 123 -19.68 -19.59 15.71
C LYS A 123 -21.11 -19.48 16.27
N ASN A 124 -21.89 -18.58 15.71
CA ASN A 124 -23.31 -18.33 16.06
C ASN A 124 -23.53 -17.88 17.52
N THR A 125 -22.52 -17.35 18.20
CA THR A 125 -22.67 -16.71 19.51
C THR A 125 -22.63 -15.19 19.38
N TRP A 126 -23.01 -14.48 20.46
CA TRP A 126 -22.92 -13.00 20.49
C TRP A 126 -21.49 -12.49 20.21
N ILE A 127 -20.44 -13.26 20.60
CA ILE A 127 -19.02 -12.92 20.33
C ILE A 127 -18.76 -12.93 18.83
N ASP A 128 -19.25 -13.98 18.13
CA ASP A 128 -19.12 -14.07 16.67
C ASP A 128 -19.80 -12.87 15.99
N TYR A 129 -21.04 -12.56 16.37
CA TYR A 129 -21.77 -11.41 15.81
C TYR A 129 -21.07 -10.08 16.13
N ALA A 130 -20.60 -9.88 17.36
CA ALA A 130 -19.90 -8.66 17.74
C ALA A 130 -18.62 -8.47 16.88
N VAL A 131 -17.76 -9.50 16.81
CA VAL A 131 -16.51 -9.45 16.01
C VAL A 131 -16.82 -9.16 14.54
N MET A 132 -17.82 -9.82 13.96
CA MET A 132 -18.17 -9.60 12.54
C MET A 132 -18.80 -8.23 12.29
N THR A 133 -19.57 -7.70 13.25
CA THR A 133 -20.12 -6.33 13.16
C THR A 133 -18.99 -5.30 13.23
N PHE A 134 -18.04 -5.44 14.15
CA PHE A 134 -16.88 -4.55 14.20
C PHE A 134 -16.02 -4.64 12.93
N ALA A 135 -15.85 -5.84 12.37
CA ALA A 135 -15.18 -6.02 11.09
C ALA A 135 -15.95 -5.32 9.95
N LEU A 136 -17.28 -5.41 9.93
CA LEU A 136 -18.10 -4.75 8.91
C LEU A 136 -17.98 -3.23 8.99
N ILE A 137 -18.04 -2.65 10.20
CA ILE A 137 -17.80 -1.23 10.43
C ILE A 137 -16.43 -0.82 9.88
N GLY A 138 -15.39 -1.62 10.13
CA GLY A 138 -14.04 -1.33 9.69
C GLY A 138 -13.88 -1.28 8.16
N VAL A 139 -14.59 -2.13 7.43
CA VAL A 139 -14.58 -2.09 5.94
C VAL A 139 -15.41 -0.93 5.39
N SER A 140 -16.50 -0.59 6.08
CA SER A 140 -17.45 0.43 5.60
C SER A 140 -17.01 1.86 5.92
N MET A 141 -16.10 2.03 6.90
CA MET A 141 -15.65 3.34 7.34
C MET A 141 -14.58 3.91 6.39
N PRO A 142 -14.77 5.12 5.83
CA PRO A 142 -13.73 5.75 5.03
C PRO A 142 -12.47 6.00 5.86
N VAL A 143 -11.29 5.67 5.29
CA VAL A 143 -9.99 5.79 5.98
C VAL A 143 -9.75 7.21 6.51
N PHE A 144 -10.08 8.24 5.71
CA PHE A 144 -9.92 9.62 6.14
C PHE A 144 -10.79 9.96 7.36
N TRP A 145 -12.01 9.46 7.41
CA TRP A 145 -12.92 9.70 8.52
C TRP A 145 -12.45 9.01 9.80
N ALA A 146 -11.99 7.75 9.69
CA ALA A 146 -11.36 7.03 10.79
C ALA A 146 -10.12 7.77 11.33
N GLY A 147 -9.30 8.32 10.42
CA GLY A 147 -8.13 9.14 10.78
C GLY A 147 -8.51 10.39 11.56
N LEU A 148 -9.48 11.17 11.06
CA LEU A 148 -9.93 12.40 11.73
C LEU A 148 -10.57 12.11 13.10
N LEU A 149 -11.37 11.04 13.21
CA LEU A 149 -11.92 10.61 14.51
C LEU A 149 -10.81 10.18 15.47
N GLY A 150 -9.82 9.43 14.98
CA GLY A 150 -8.65 9.04 15.78
C GLY A 150 -7.91 10.25 16.32
N GLN A 151 -7.61 11.24 15.48
CA GLN A 151 -6.98 12.51 15.89
C GLN A 151 -7.83 13.27 16.90
N TYR A 152 -9.15 13.33 16.70
CA TYR A 152 -10.06 14.02 17.61
C TYR A 152 -10.12 13.35 18.99
N PHE A 153 -10.35 12.04 19.04
CA PHE A 153 -10.51 11.34 20.31
C PHE A 153 -9.17 11.12 21.02
N PHE A 154 -8.20 10.48 20.35
CA PHE A 154 -6.94 10.08 20.99
C PHE A 154 -5.90 11.20 21.02
N GLY A 155 -5.92 12.10 20.04
CA GLY A 155 -5.00 13.23 19.99
C GLY A 155 -5.50 14.43 20.79
N LEU A 156 -6.69 14.94 20.48
CA LEU A 156 -7.19 16.19 21.05
C LEU A 156 -7.89 16.00 22.40
N LYS A 157 -8.82 15.04 22.53
CA LYS A 157 -9.61 14.87 23.75
C LYS A 157 -8.87 14.15 24.85
N LEU A 158 -8.28 13.00 24.54
CA LEU A 158 -7.58 12.17 25.53
C LEU A 158 -6.09 12.51 25.65
N GLN A 159 -5.50 13.17 24.65
CA GLN A 159 -4.09 13.55 24.61
C GLN A 159 -3.11 12.37 24.83
N TRP A 160 -3.53 11.17 24.44
CA TRP A 160 -2.71 9.95 24.58
C TRP A 160 -1.66 9.84 23.48
N LEU A 161 -1.99 10.31 22.27
CA LEU A 161 -1.16 10.18 21.07
C LEU A 161 -1.03 11.54 20.37
N PRO A 162 0.07 11.78 19.63
CA PRO A 162 0.21 12.97 18.82
C PRO A 162 -0.89 13.08 17.76
N ILE A 163 -1.42 14.29 17.53
CA ILE A 163 -2.45 14.54 16.51
C ILE A 163 -1.87 14.31 15.11
N SER A 164 -0.64 14.79 14.88
CA SER A 164 0.03 14.68 13.56
C SER A 164 1.54 14.76 13.76
N GLY A 165 2.28 14.55 12.65
CA GLY A 165 3.73 14.53 12.63
C GLY A 165 4.28 13.12 12.52
N PHE A 166 5.60 13.03 12.38
CA PHE A 166 6.29 11.75 12.23
C PHE A 166 7.70 11.88 12.83
N ASP A 167 8.07 10.92 13.65
CA ASP A 167 9.37 10.85 14.32
C ASP A 167 9.97 9.44 14.13
N GLY A 168 10.23 9.09 12.87
CA GLY A 168 10.85 7.82 12.50
C GLY A 168 10.15 6.60 13.09
N LEU A 169 10.87 5.83 13.90
CA LEU A 169 10.36 4.61 14.55
C LEU A 169 9.70 4.87 15.92
N ASN A 170 9.44 6.12 16.28
CA ASN A 170 8.74 6.43 17.52
C ASN A 170 7.29 5.92 17.46
N ILE A 171 7.00 4.90 18.26
CA ILE A 171 5.72 4.19 18.27
C ILE A 171 4.51 5.10 18.53
N LYS A 172 4.69 6.19 19.28
CA LYS A 172 3.61 7.14 19.57
C LYS A 172 3.08 7.81 18.31
N TYR A 173 3.95 8.09 17.33
CA TYR A 173 3.58 8.68 16.04
C TYR A 173 3.09 7.66 15.04
N ILE A 174 3.42 6.37 15.21
CA ILE A 174 3.09 5.29 14.28
C ILE A 174 1.75 4.63 14.63
N ILE A 175 1.42 4.47 15.90
CA ILE A 175 0.30 3.63 16.37
C ILE A 175 -1.04 4.05 15.74
N MET A 176 -1.37 5.34 15.81
CA MET A 176 -2.66 5.83 15.30
C MET A 176 -2.77 5.71 13.79
N PRO A 177 -1.79 6.19 12.97
CA PRO A 177 -1.78 5.98 11.53
C PRO A 177 -1.81 4.49 11.13
N ALA A 178 -1.05 3.63 11.81
CA ALA A 178 -0.99 2.20 11.53
C ALA A 178 -2.34 1.50 11.83
N VAL A 179 -3.01 1.86 12.93
CA VAL A 179 -4.34 1.33 13.25
C VAL A 179 -5.36 1.78 12.20
N VAL A 180 -5.36 3.05 11.83
CA VAL A 180 -6.29 3.60 10.83
C VAL A 180 -6.09 2.91 9.47
N LEU A 181 -4.83 2.79 9.03
CA LEU A 181 -4.50 2.14 7.76
C LEU A 181 -4.80 0.64 7.80
N GLY A 182 -4.45 -0.04 8.90
CA GLY A 182 -4.58 -1.48 9.07
C GLY A 182 -6.00 -1.95 9.39
N TRP A 183 -6.91 -1.09 9.84
CA TRP A 183 -8.24 -1.47 10.33
C TRP A 183 -9.11 -2.17 9.27
N SER A 184 -9.24 -1.58 8.09
CA SER A 184 -10.00 -2.17 6.98
C SER A 184 -9.39 -3.49 6.51
N ALA A 185 -8.06 -3.56 6.47
CA ALA A 185 -7.31 -4.76 6.15
C ALA A 185 -7.53 -5.87 7.21
N ALA A 186 -7.51 -5.52 8.49
CA ALA A 186 -7.80 -6.44 9.61
C ALA A 186 -9.19 -7.06 9.50
N ALA A 187 -10.18 -6.24 9.15
CA ALA A 187 -11.54 -6.70 8.97
C ALA A 187 -11.68 -7.73 7.84
N THR A 188 -10.97 -7.53 6.74
CA THR A 188 -10.94 -8.47 5.61
C THR A 188 -10.27 -9.78 6.02
N ILE A 189 -9.13 -9.73 6.73
CA ILE A 189 -8.42 -10.90 7.26
C ILE A 189 -9.30 -11.65 8.26
N ALA A 190 -9.98 -10.94 9.17
CA ALA A 190 -10.85 -11.58 10.16
C ALA A 190 -11.97 -12.38 9.50
N ARG A 191 -12.66 -11.81 8.52
CA ARG A 191 -13.72 -12.50 7.77
C ARG A 191 -13.21 -13.71 7.00
N LEU A 192 -12.07 -13.56 6.31
CA LEU A 192 -11.47 -14.65 5.56
C LEU A 192 -11.00 -15.78 6.50
N THR A 193 -10.29 -15.42 7.59
CA THR A 193 -9.85 -16.40 8.60
C THR A 193 -11.03 -17.16 9.18
N ARG A 194 -12.13 -16.45 9.50
CA ARG A 194 -13.36 -17.09 9.99
C ARG A 194 -13.94 -18.08 8.96
N SER A 195 -14.13 -17.64 7.71
CA SER A 195 -14.75 -18.51 6.69
C SER A 195 -13.89 -19.72 6.37
N SER A 196 -12.58 -19.53 6.17
CA SER A 196 -11.66 -20.64 5.90
C SER A 196 -11.56 -21.62 7.06
N LEU A 197 -11.53 -21.11 8.31
CA LEU A 197 -11.49 -21.99 9.48
C LEU A 197 -12.79 -22.77 9.64
N LEU A 198 -13.95 -22.20 9.39
CA LEU A 198 -15.25 -22.90 9.45
C LEU A 198 -15.35 -23.96 8.36
N GLU A 199 -14.88 -23.70 7.15
CA GLU A 199 -14.84 -24.67 6.06
C GLU A 199 -13.97 -25.88 6.45
N VAL A 200 -12.75 -25.62 6.89
CA VAL A 200 -11.82 -26.69 7.33
C VAL A 200 -12.38 -27.47 8.52
N MET A 201 -13.01 -26.81 9.47
CA MET A 201 -13.61 -27.47 10.66
C MET A 201 -14.76 -28.43 10.32
N SER A 202 -15.33 -28.33 9.12
CA SER A 202 -16.38 -29.25 8.62
C SER A 202 -15.83 -30.46 7.85
N SER A 203 -14.53 -30.55 7.62
CA SER A 203 -13.89 -31.64 6.86
C SER A 203 -13.79 -32.95 7.65
N ASP A 204 -13.77 -34.09 6.92
CA ASP A 204 -13.76 -35.42 7.50
C ASP A 204 -12.52 -35.72 8.35
N TYR A 205 -11.34 -35.22 7.97
CA TYR A 205 -10.13 -35.44 8.75
C TYR A 205 -10.16 -34.70 10.11
N ILE A 206 -10.88 -33.59 10.20
CA ILE A 206 -11.13 -32.92 11.50
C ILE A 206 -12.10 -33.71 12.35
N ARG A 207 -13.10 -34.31 11.72
CA ARG A 207 -14.02 -35.23 12.43
C ARG A 207 -13.25 -36.41 13.01
N THR A 208 -12.38 -37.06 12.21
CA THR A 208 -11.52 -38.13 12.68
C THR A 208 -10.60 -37.72 13.84
N ALA A 209 -10.05 -36.50 13.80
CA ALA A 209 -9.22 -35.98 14.88
C ALA A 209 -10.01 -35.82 16.19
N ARG A 210 -11.28 -35.41 16.12
CA ARG A 210 -12.18 -35.35 17.30
C ARG A 210 -12.54 -36.73 17.83
N GLU A 211 -12.82 -37.68 16.96
CA GLU A 211 -13.14 -39.07 17.33
C GLU A 211 -11.95 -39.78 18.02
N LYS A 212 -10.70 -39.36 17.70
CA LYS A 212 -9.49 -39.79 18.42
C LYS A 212 -9.33 -39.20 19.83
N GLY A 213 -10.29 -38.39 20.30
CA GLY A 213 -10.28 -37.80 21.64
C GLY A 213 -9.40 -36.57 21.81
N LEU A 214 -8.92 -35.94 20.72
CA LEU A 214 -8.12 -34.72 20.80
C LEU A 214 -8.93 -33.55 21.36
N LEU A 215 -8.31 -32.77 22.24
CA LEU A 215 -8.94 -31.57 22.81
C LEU A 215 -9.22 -30.52 21.72
N ARG A 216 -10.28 -29.75 21.89
CA ARG A 216 -10.75 -28.76 20.92
C ARG A 216 -9.63 -27.80 20.46
N HIS A 217 -8.78 -27.33 21.38
CA HIS A 217 -7.67 -26.44 21.03
C HIS A 217 -6.60 -27.15 20.18
N GLN A 218 -6.32 -28.44 20.43
CA GLN A 218 -5.39 -29.25 19.64
C GLN A 218 -5.91 -29.46 18.21
N VAL A 219 -7.22 -29.74 18.08
CA VAL A 219 -7.87 -29.83 16.75
C VAL A 219 -7.79 -28.52 15.99
N VAL A 220 -8.09 -27.38 16.64
CA VAL A 220 -8.08 -26.07 15.99
C VAL A 220 -6.66 -25.67 15.61
N VAL A 221 -5.72 -25.64 16.57
CA VAL A 221 -4.36 -25.12 16.35
C VAL A 221 -3.50 -26.11 15.57
N GLY A 222 -3.55 -27.40 15.93
CA GLY A 222 -2.68 -28.43 15.33
C GLY A 222 -3.14 -28.91 13.96
N HIS A 223 -4.44 -28.94 13.70
CA HIS A 223 -4.98 -29.56 12.48
C HIS A 223 -5.73 -28.57 11.57
N ALA A 224 -6.63 -27.73 12.11
CA ALA A 224 -7.48 -26.89 11.28
C ALA A 224 -6.78 -25.64 10.79
N LEU A 225 -6.09 -24.88 11.67
CA LEU A 225 -5.45 -23.61 11.31
C LEU A 225 -4.43 -23.76 10.19
N LYS A 226 -3.62 -24.81 10.18
CA LYS A 226 -2.59 -25.02 9.17
C LYS A 226 -3.17 -24.98 7.74
N ASN A 227 -4.32 -25.60 7.54
CA ASN A 227 -4.97 -25.62 6.22
C ASN A 227 -5.84 -24.39 5.98
N ALA A 228 -6.48 -23.83 7.02
CA ALA A 228 -7.28 -22.63 6.93
C ALA A 228 -6.43 -21.37 6.65
N PHE A 229 -5.13 -21.38 6.98
CA PHE A 229 -4.24 -20.25 6.78
C PHE A 229 -3.78 -20.06 5.33
N LEU A 230 -3.83 -21.06 4.45
CA LEU A 230 -3.37 -20.93 3.07
C LEU A 230 -4.03 -19.76 2.33
N PRO A 231 -5.37 -19.64 2.25
CA PRO A 231 -6.00 -18.48 1.61
C PRO A 231 -5.77 -17.18 2.38
N VAL A 232 -5.61 -17.24 3.72
CA VAL A 232 -5.35 -16.05 4.54
C VAL A 232 -3.98 -15.46 4.23
N ILE A 233 -2.93 -16.27 4.19
CA ILE A 233 -1.57 -15.82 3.84
C ILE A 233 -1.53 -15.21 2.44
N THR A 234 -2.26 -15.80 1.49
CA THR A 234 -2.40 -15.23 0.14
C THR A 234 -2.92 -13.80 0.17
N VAL A 235 -4.03 -13.56 0.89
CA VAL A 235 -4.60 -12.22 1.01
C VAL A 235 -3.69 -11.29 1.81
N MET A 236 -3.03 -11.77 2.86
CA MET A 236 -2.04 -10.99 3.62
C MET A 236 -0.92 -10.47 2.71
N THR A 237 -0.42 -11.30 1.80
CA THR A 237 0.65 -10.93 0.88
C THR A 237 0.20 -9.86 -0.12
N ILE A 238 -0.99 -10.01 -0.70
CA ILE A 238 -1.59 -9.01 -1.61
C ILE A 238 -1.85 -7.69 -0.86
N GLN A 239 -2.28 -7.75 0.39
CA GLN A 239 -2.55 -6.55 1.19
C GLN A 239 -1.31 -5.70 1.44
N VAL A 240 -0.12 -6.28 1.60
CA VAL A 240 1.12 -5.51 1.76
C VAL A 240 1.34 -4.58 0.57
N ALA A 241 1.17 -5.06 -0.65
CA ALA A 241 1.26 -4.24 -1.86
C ALA A 241 0.18 -3.14 -1.90
N SER A 242 -1.06 -3.48 -1.50
CA SER A 242 -2.17 -2.52 -1.45
C SER A 242 -1.96 -1.44 -0.39
N LEU A 243 -1.35 -1.76 0.75
CA LEU A 243 -1.06 -0.78 1.81
C LEU A 243 0.00 0.22 1.38
N LEU A 244 0.97 -0.17 0.54
CA LEU A 244 1.93 0.75 -0.06
C LEU A 244 1.24 1.82 -0.94
N SER A 245 0.15 1.47 -1.64
CA SER A 245 -0.64 2.41 -2.43
C SER A 245 -1.67 3.20 -1.62
N GLY A 246 -2.23 2.59 -0.58
CA GLY A 246 -3.28 3.19 0.26
C GLY A 246 -2.77 4.18 1.31
N ALA A 247 -1.46 4.29 1.48
CA ALA A 247 -0.86 5.17 2.49
C ALA A 247 -1.06 6.67 2.22
N VAL A 248 -1.34 7.08 0.97
CA VAL A 248 -1.45 8.50 0.57
C VAL A 248 -2.37 9.32 1.47
N ILE A 249 -3.60 8.81 1.70
CA ILE A 249 -4.61 9.50 2.53
C ILE A 249 -4.13 9.56 3.99
N THR A 250 -3.62 8.46 4.51
CA THR A 250 -3.13 8.38 5.89
C THR A 250 -1.91 9.27 6.09
N GLU A 251 -0.95 9.25 5.17
CA GLU A 251 0.23 10.14 5.21
C GLU A 251 -0.18 11.62 5.22
N THR A 252 -1.17 11.99 4.39
CA THR A 252 -1.64 13.37 4.30
C THR A 252 -2.32 13.81 5.60
N ILE A 253 -3.22 13.01 6.15
CA ILE A 253 -3.98 13.32 7.36
C ILE A 253 -3.06 13.44 8.58
N PHE A 254 -2.15 12.48 8.75
CA PHE A 254 -1.26 12.45 9.90
C PHE A 254 0.02 13.27 9.72
N GLY A 255 0.20 13.90 8.56
CA GLY A 255 1.35 14.73 8.29
C GLY A 255 2.67 13.94 8.14
N ILE A 256 2.60 12.67 7.75
CA ILE A 256 3.77 11.80 7.54
C ILE A 256 4.46 12.19 6.22
N PRO A 257 5.77 12.50 6.22
CA PRO A 257 6.49 12.88 5.00
C PRO A 257 6.83 11.66 4.14
N GLY A 258 5.79 10.99 3.62
CA GLY A 258 5.88 9.83 2.74
C GLY A 258 5.71 10.19 1.26
N ILE A 259 5.81 9.17 0.39
CA ILE A 259 5.72 9.31 -1.08
C ILE A 259 4.35 9.85 -1.50
N GLY A 260 3.27 9.35 -0.90
CA GLY A 260 1.92 9.81 -1.22
C GLY A 260 1.71 11.28 -0.87
N ARG A 261 2.22 11.73 0.30
CA ARG A 261 2.12 13.12 0.71
C ARG A 261 2.92 14.06 -0.19
N ILE A 262 4.14 13.67 -0.61
CA ILE A 262 4.91 14.50 -1.55
C ILE A 262 4.23 14.58 -2.93
N ALA A 263 3.57 13.51 -3.39
CA ALA A 263 2.77 13.54 -4.62
C ALA A 263 1.59 14.51 -4.50
N VAL A 264 0.84 14.49 -3.39
CA VAL A 264 -0.26 15.44 -3.13
C VAL A 264 0.26 16.88 -3.05
N SER A 265 1.38 17.09 -2.37
CA SER A 265 2.03 18.41 -2.30
C SER A 265 2.46 18.91 -3.69
N ALA A 266 2.98 18.01 -4.53
CA ALA A 266 3.37 18.34 -5.90
C ALA A 266 2.18 18.80 -6.76
N ILE A 267 0.99 18.18 -6.58
CA ILE A 267 -0.25 18.64 -7.23
C ILE A 267 -0.60 20.07 -6.77
N GLN A 268 -0.59 20.31 -5.47
CA GLN A 268 -0.97 21.61 -4.90
C GLN A 268 -0.02 22.74 -5.33
N THR A 269 1.27 22.43 -5.44
CA THR A 269 2.32 23.38 -5.83
C THR A 269 2.56 23.42 -7.34
N ARG A 270 1.85 22.57 -8.12
CA ARG A 270 2.03 22.41 -9.58
C ARG A 270 3.48 22.04 -9.95
N ASP A 271 4.13 21.21 -9.14
CA ASP A 271 5.49 20.72 -9.37
C ASP A 271 5.44 19.43 -10.20
N MET A 272 5.43 19.59 -11.52
CA MET A 272 5.23 18.47 -12.45
C MET A 272 6.34 17.41 -12.37
N PRO A 273 7.65 17.73 -12.30
CA PRO A 273 8.68 16.70 -12.15
C PRO A 273 8.53 15.90 -10.86
N LEU A 274 8.23 16.56 -9.73
CA LEU A 274 8.02 15.89 -8.46
C LEU A 274 6.77 15.01 -8.49
N LEU A 275 5.67 15.49 -9.08
CA LEU A 275 4.45 14.70 -9.26
C LEU A 275 4.72 13.45 -10.10
N GLN A 276 5.32 13.64 -11.26
CA GLN A 276 5.61 12.56 -12.20
C GLN A 276 6.55 11.51 -11.59
N GLY A 277 7.65 11.95 -10.96
CA GLY A 277 8.61 11.07 -10.32
C GLY A 277 8.00 10.28 -9.15
N SER A 278 7.25 10.95 -8.26
CA SER A 278 6.63 10.31 -7.10
C SER A 278 5.54 9.31 -7.48
N VAL A 279 4.66 9.64 -8.44
CA VAL A 279 3.61 8.74 -8.93
C VAL A 279 4.21 7.55 -9.67
N MET A 280 5.22 7.78 -10.52
CA MET A 280 5.93 6.73 -11.24
C MET A 280 6.61 5.75 -10.26
N PHE A 281 7.34 6.28 -9.29
CA PHE A 281 8.00 5.47 -8.27
C PHE A 281 6.99 4.66 -7.45
N ALA A 282 5.88 5.27 -6.99
CA ALA A 282 4.82 4.59 -6.28
C ALA A 282 4.20 3.45 -7.12
N THR A 283 3.98 3.70 -8.40
CA THR A 283 3.43 2.70 -9.33
C THR A 283 4.36 1.50 -9.48
N VAL A 284 5.66 1.74 -9.68
CA VAL A 284 6.66 0.67 -9.76
C VAL A 284 6.71 -0.12 -8.46
N LEU A 285 6.66 0.56 -7.29
CA LEU A 285 6.59 -0.13 -5.99
C LEU A 285 5.38 -1.04 -5.86
N ILE A 286 4.20 -0.60 -6.29
CA ILE A 286 2.98 -1.41 -6.26
C ILE A 286 3.13 -2.65 -7.15
N ILE A 287 3.63 -2.47 -8.35
CA ILE A 287 3.83 -3.58 -9.30
C ILE A 287 4.86 -4.58 -8.76
N LEU A 288 5.97 -4.10 -8.20
CA LEU A 288 6.98 -4.95 -7.56
C LEU A 288 6.44 -5.62 -6.29
N GLY A 289 5.62 -4.92 -5.51
CA GLY A 289 4.93 -5.50 -4.36
C GLY A 289 3.98 -6.64 -4.75
N ASN A 290 3.20 -6.46 -5.82
CA ASN A 290 2.35 -7.51 -6.37
C ASN A 290 3.18 -8.68 -6.94
N LEU A 291 4.28 -8.41 -7.62
CA LEU A 291 5.19 -9.44 -8.10
C LEU A 291 5.77 -10.26 -6.93
N LEU A 292 6.20 -9.60 -5.86
CA LEU A 292 6.67 -10.26 -4.64
C LEU A 292 5.56 -11.13 -4.03
N ALA A 293 4.33 -10.62 -3.98
CA ALA A 293 3.17 -11.36 -3.52
C ALA A 293 2.94 -12.62 -4.36
N ASP A 294 2.98 -12.52 -5.68
CA ASP A 294 2.84 -13.65 -6.61
C ASP A 294 3.95 -14.71 -6.42
N ILE A 295 5.18 -14.26 -6.21
CA ILE A 295 6.32 -15.14 -5.95
C ILE A 295 6.13 -15.89 -4.62
N LEU A 296 5.81 -15.17 -3.55
CA LEU A 296 5.57 -15.76 -2.22
C LEU A 296 4.41 -16.75 -2.26
N TYR A 297 3.33 -16.40 -2.97
CA TYR A 297 2.20 -17.30 -3.18
C TYR A 297 2.60 -18.60 -3.87
N GLY A 298 3.44 -18.52 -4.91
CA GLY A 298 3.97 -19.72 -5.59
C GLY A 298 4.87 -20.62 -4.71
N PHE A 299 5.45 -20.07 -3.62
CA PHE A 299 6.17 -20.87 -2.63
C PHE A 299 5.24 -21.52 -1.59
N ILE A 300 4.16 -20.84 -1.22
CA ILE A 300 3.23 -21.27 -0.15
C ILE A 300 2.26 -22.34 -0.67
N ASP A 301 1.76 -22.19 -1.91
CA ASP A 301 0.86 -23.17 -2.52
C ASP A 301 1.57 -24.00 -3.60
N PRO A 302 1.98 -25.26 -3.29
CA PRO A 302 2.64 -26.14 -4.25
C PRO A 302 1.77 -26.50 -5.46
N ARG A 303 0.44 -26.33 -5.37
CA ARG A 303 -0.51 -26.71 -6.44
C ARG A 303 -0.40 -25.81 -7.67
N ILE A 304 0.13 -24.58 -7.50
CA ILE A 304 0.27 -23.61 -8.61
C ILE A 304 1.45 -23.92 -9.53
N LYS A 305 2.37 -24.79 -9.13
CA LYS A 305 3.58 -25.11 -9.91
C LYS A 305 3.31 -25.92 -11.20
N TYR A 306 2.06 -26.31 -11.46
CA TYR A 306 1.72 -27.26 -12.53
C TYR A 306 0.92 -26.68 -13.71
N HIS A 307 0.78 -25.34 -13.83
CA HIS A 307 0.11 -24.73 -14.98
C HIS A 307 0.95 -23.69 -15.70
#